data_591201448f19b2e27d670598d4511fd8
#
_entry.id   591201448f19b2e27d670598d4511fd8
#
_cell.length_a   1.000
_cell.length_b   1.000
_cell.length_c   1.000
_cell.angle_alpha   90.00
_cell.angle_beta   90.00
_cell.angle_gamma   90.00
#
_symmetry.space_group_name_H-M   'P 1'
#
loop_
_entity.id
_entity.type
_entity.pdbx_description
1 polymer ?
#
loop_
_entity_poly.entity_id
_entity_poly.type
_entity_poly.pdbx_seq_one_letter_code
_entity_poly.pdbx_strand_id
1 'polypeptide(L)'
;MQPSRQPFEVTFVKVRRHLRVVLLIAALLWAIELLDVLKPGASLDWYGIQPRTLIGLRNIVIAPFLHAGFGHLIANTLPLIALGVLVLARGPQDFASVSLVSLLVSGLGVWLFGGSNTVHLGASGVIFGYLGYLLARGYYERSLRSIGLALIAFFFYGSMI
;
A
#
# COMPACT_ATOMS: atom_id res chain seq x y z
N MET A 1 -17.44 -32.15 -24.72
CA MET A 1 -17.98 -30.80 -24.50
C MET A 1 -17.63 -30.39 -23.08
N GLN A 2 -16.70 -29.42 -22.90
CA GLN A 2 -16.46 -28.84 -21.59
C GLN A 2 -17.59 -27.83 -21.32
N PRO A 3 -18.23 -27.85 -20.13
CA PRO A 3 -19.23 -26.85 -19.80
C PRO A 3 -18.55 -25.47 -19.77
N SER A 4 -19.08 -24.51 -20.54
CA SER A 4 -18.63 -23.13 -20.54
C SER A 4 -18.81 -22.57 -19.13
N ARG A 5 -17.72 -22.29 -18.43
CA ARG A 5 -17.78 -21.63 -17.14
C ARG A 5 -18.52 -20.31 -17.29
N GLN A 6 -19.59 -20.15 -16.54
CA GLN A 6 -20.43 -18.94 -16.58
C GLN A 6 -19.56 -17.70 -16.32
N PRO A 7 -19.75 -16.57 -17.03
CA PRO A 7 -18.96 -15.33 -16.86
C PRO A 7 -18.92 -14.84 -15.39
N PHE A 8 -19.96 -15.12 -14.63
CA PHE A 8 -20.10 -14.78 -13.22
C PHE A 8 -19.08 -15.55 -12.33
N GLU A 9 -18.92 -16.86 -12.55
CA GLU A 9 -17.96 -17.68 -11.79
C GLU A 9 -16.50 -17.22 -12.03
N VAL A 10 -16.16 -16.88 -13.27
CA VAL A 10 -14.83 -16.37 -13.60
C VAL A 10 -14.53 -15.06 -12.88
N THR A 11 -15.53 -14.19 -12.74
CA THR A 11 -15.37 -12.91 -12.04
C THR A 11 -15.16 -13.12 -10.53
N PHE A 12 -15.95 -13.99 -9.88
CA PHE A 12 -15.80 -14.30 -8.47
C PHE A 12 -14.43 -14.93 -8.14
N VAL A 13 -13.98 -15.87 -8.96
CA VAL A 13 -12.67 -16.52 -8.77
C VAL A 13 -11.53 -15.50 -8.87
N LYS A 14 -11.60 -14.55 -9.81
CA LYS A 14 -10.60 -13.48 -9.94
C LYS A 14 -10.60 -12.55 -8.72
N VAL A 15 -11.74 -12.05 -8.31
CA VAL A 15 -11.88 -11.16 -7.14
C VAL A 15 -11.37 -11.85 -5.88
N ARG A 16 -11.75 -13.10 -5.66
CA ARG A 16 -11.29 -13.89 -4.51
C ARG A 16 -9.77 -14.08 -4.51
N ARG A 17 -9.16 -14.29 -5.69
CA ARG A 17 -7.70 -14.40 -5.82
C ARG A 17 -7.02 -13.07 -5.49
N HIS A 18 -7.51 -11.95 -6.01
CA HIS A 18 -6.97 -10.63 -5.75
C HIS A 18 -7.06 -10.27 -4.26
N LEU A 19 -8.21 -10.51 -3.67
CA LEU A 19 -8.42 -10.29 -2.23
C LEU A 19 -7.44 -11.13 -1.40
N ARG A 20 -7.25 -12.42 -1.73
CA ARG A 20 -6.28 -13.27 -1.03
C ARG A 20 -4.86 -12.71 -1.08
N VAL A 21 -4.40 -12.25 -2.26
CA VAL A 21 -3.05 -11.69 -2.40
C VAL A 21 -2.87 -10.47 -1.51
N VAL A 22 -3.82 -9.54 -1.52
CA VAL A 22 -3.72 -8.32 -0.72
C VAL A 22 -3.87 -8.61 0.78
N LEU A 23 -4.74 -9.56 1.15
CA LEU A 23 -4.86 -10.02 2.54
C LEU A 23 -3.58 -10.70 3.05
N LEU A 24 -2.86 -11.44 2.21
CA LEU A 24 -1.57 -12.02 2.59
C LEU A 24 -0.52 -10.92 2.82
N ILE A 25 -0.51 -9.87 1.99
CA ILE A 25 0.35 -8.70 2.22
C ILE A 25 -0.02 -8.03 3.55
N ALA A 26 -1.30 -7.76 3.79
CA ALA A 26 -1.75 -7.19 5.06
C ALA A 26 -1.36 -8.09 6.26
N ALA A 27 -1.58 -9.40 6.16
CA ALA A 27 -1.20 -10.35 7.20
C ALA A 27 0.32 -10.36 7.47
N LEU A 28 1.14 -10.17 6.43
CA LEU A 28 2.59 -10.02 6.60
C LEU A 28 2.93 -8.76 7.42
N LEU A 29 2.29 -7.62 7.14
CA LEU A 29 2.49 -6.39 7.91
C LEU A 29 2.10 -6.58 9.38
N TRP A 30 0.97 -7.24 9.64
CA TRP A 30 0.53 -7.58 10.99
C TRP A 30 1.48 -8.53 11.70
N ALA A 31 2.04 -9.52 11.00
CA ALA A 31 3.03 -10.43 11.57
C ALA A 31 4.33 -9.70 11.93
N ILE A 32 4.81 -8.78 11.09
CA ILE A 32 6.00 -7.97 11.37
C ILE A 32 5.79 -7.09 12.60
N GLU A 33 4.65 -6.39 12.69
CA GLU A 33 4.33 -5.55 13.85
C GLU A 33 4.20 -6.37 15.13
N LEU A 34 3.54 -7.52 15.08
CA LEU A 34 3.45 -8.43 16.23
C LEU A 34 4.82 -8.90 16.68
N LEU A 35 5.70 -9.27 15.75
CA LEU A 35 7.08 -9.65 16.06
C LEU A 35 7.88 -8.50 16.67
N ASP A 36 7.67 -7.26 16.20
CA ASP A 36 8.34 -6.09 16.76
C ASP A 36 7.94 -5.84 18.21
N VAL A 37 6.63 -5.90 18.50
CA VAL A 37 6.11 -5.73 19.87
C VAL A 37 6.56 -6.85 20.82
N LEU A 38 6.63 -8.10 20.33
CA LEU A 38 7.02 -9.25 21.16
C LEU A 38 8.53 -9.39 21.32
N LYS A 39 9.31 -8.77 20.47
CA LYS A 39 10.77 -8.88 20.48
C LYS A 39 11.37 -8.06 21.62
N PRO A 40 12.25 -8.63 22.46
CA PRO A 40 13.04 -7.83 23.41
C PRO A 40 14.05 -6.94 22.69
N GLY A 41 14.27 -5.74 23.20
CA GLY A 41 15.27 -4.79 22.70
C GLY A 41 14.69 -3.64 21.87
N ALA A 42 15.50 -3.06 20.98
CA ALA A 42 15.10 -1.91 20.20
C ALA A 42 14.02 -2.26 19.15
N SER A 43 13.05 -1.37 18.97
CA SER A 43 12.00 -1.49 17.94
C SER A 43 12.60 -1.57 16.54
N LEU A 44 11.90 -2.26 15.63
CA LEU A 44 12.20 -2.26 14.20
C LEU A 44 11.97 -0.89 13.55
N ASP A 45 11.30 0.03 14.21
CA ASP A 45 11.04 1.40 13.69
C ASP A 45 12.31 2.12 13.28
N TRP A 46 13.45 1.81 13.91
CA TRP A 46 14.76 2.36 13.53
C TRP A 46 15.20 2.03 12.10
N TYR A 47 14.59 1.02 11.47
CA TYR A 47 14.79 0.69 10.06
C TYR A 47 13.86 1.49 9.13
N GLY A 48 13.14 2.49 9.63
CA GLY A 48 12.43 3.48 8.82
C GLY A 48 13.36 4.40 8.04
N ILE A 49 12.80 5.25 7.20
CA ILE A 49 13.54 6.21 6.38
C ILE A 49 14.00 7.35 7.29
N GLN A 50 15.31 7.52 7.38
CA GLN A 50 15.96 8.65 8.04
C GLN A 50 16.37 9.65 6.94
N PRO A 51 15.73 10.83 6.85
CA PRO A 51 15.98 11.77 5.76
C PRO A 51 17.44 12.16 5.60
N ARG A 52 17.92 12.19 4.37
CA ARG A 52 19.27 12.60 3.96
C ARG A 52 20.43 11.79 4.59
N THR A 53 20.16 10.58 5.05
CA THR A 53 21.19 9.64 5.51
C THR A 53 21.34 8.46 4.54
N LEU A 54 22.54 7.87 4.45
CA LEU A 54 22.76 6.66 3.64
C LEU A 54 21.95 5.47 4.15
N ILE A 55 21.80 5.37 5.47
CA ILE A 55 20.98 4.34 6.11
C ILE A 55 19.52 4.52 5.70
N GLY A 56 18.99 5.73 5.77
CA GLY A 56 17.61 6.05 5.36
C GLY A 56 17.35 5.77 3.90
N LEU A 57 18.33 6.03 3.01
CA LEU A 57 18.20 5.71 1.59
C LEU A 57 18.03 4.20 1.36
N ARG A 58 18.85 3.38 2.02
CA ARG A 58 18.73 1.91 1.99
C ARG A 58 17.38 1.45 2.55
N ASN A 59 16.90 2.10 3.59
CA ASN A 59 15.70 1.72 4.31
C ASN A 59 14.40 2.04 3.55
N ILE A 60 14.46 2.76 2.41
CA ILE A 60 13.29 3.02 1.56
C ILE A 60 12.54 1.73 1.21
N VAL A 61 13.26 0.63 0.99
CA VAL A 61 12.65 -0.65 0.62
C VAL A 61 11.99 -1.35 1.83
N ILE A 62 12.50 -1.11 3.03
CA ILE A 62 12.05 -1.78 4.26
C ILE A 62 10.90 -1.02 4.94
N ALA A 63 10.98 0.30 4.94
CA ALA A 63 10.08 1.18 5.66
C ALA A 63 8.57 0.95 5.42
N PRO A 64 8.09 0.60 4.20
CA PRO A 64 6.67 0.31 3.99
C PRO A 64 6.13 -0.91 4.73
N PHE A 65 7.00 -1.79 5.21
CA PHE A 65 6.61 -2.99 5.96
C PHE A 65 6.57 -2.77 7.47
N LEU A 66 7.10 -1.65 7.96
CA LEU A 66 7.18 -1.31 9.38
C LEU A 66 6.06 -0.35 9.77
N HIS A 67 5.59 -0.45 11.01
CA HIS A 67 4.56 0.44 11.54
C HIS A 67 4.89 0.83 12.98
N ALA A 68 4.58 2.08 13.34
CA ALA A 68 4.80 2.61 14.70
C ALA A 68 3.59 2.26 15.59
N GLY A 69 3.35 0.99 15.81
CA GLY A 69 2.26 0.48 16.64
C GLY A 69 0.99 0.12 15.87
N PHE A 70 0.13 -0.65 16.55
CA PHE A 70 -1.11 -1.19 15.97
C PHE A 70 -2.07 -0.13 15.45
N GLY A 71 -2.13 1.06 16.08
CA GLY A 71 -2.99 2.16 15.60
C GLY A 71 -2.64 2.59 14.18
N HIS A 72 -1.34 2.78 13.91
CA HIS A 72 -0.83 3.13 12.60
C HIS A 72 -1.07 1.99 11.59
N LEU A 73 -0.83 0.74 12.00
CA LEU A 73 -1.08 -0.43 11.16
C LEU A 73 -2.57 -0.58 10.78
N ILE A 74 -3.50 -0.41 11.75
CA ILE A 74 -4.95 -0.44 11.51
C ILE A 74 -5.33 0.62 10.48
N ALA A 75 -4.82 1.84 10.64
CA ALA A 75 -5.07 2.96 9.74
C ALA A 75 -4.65 2.65 8.29
N ASN A 76 -3.55 1.92 8.10
CA ASN A 76 -3.07 1.52 6.78
C ASN A 76 -3.78 0.28 6.22
N THR A 77 -4.29 -0.62 7.06
CA THR A 77 -4.80 -1.94 6.65
C THR A 77 -5.99 -1.82 5.70
N LEU A 78 -7.01 -1.06 6.07
CA LEU A 78 -8.23 -0.97 5.26
C LEU A 78 -7.98 -0.27 3.91
N PRO A 79 -7.26 0.88 3.81
CA PRO A 79 -6.90 1.48 2.54
C PRO A 79 -6.05 0.56 1.67
N LEU A 80 -5.08 -0.13 2.26
CA LEU A 80 -4.24 -1.09 1.54
C LEU A 80 -5.07 -2.19 0.89
N ILE A 81 -6.03 -2.76 1.63
CA ILE A 81 -6.91 -3.81 1.09
C ILE A 81 -7.80 -3.23 -0.02
N ALA A 82 -8.48 -2.12 0.23
CA ALA A 82 -9.42 -1.54 -0.71
C ALA A 82 -8.74 -1.12 -2.02
N LEU A 83 -7.71 -0.28 -1.93
CA LEU A 83 -7.01 0.25 -3.10
C LEU A 83 -6.13 -0.82 -3.76
N GLY A 84 -5.47 -1.67 -2.97
CA GLY A 84 -4.66 -2.77 -3.49
C GLY A 84 -5.46 -3.76 -4.33
N VAL A 85 -6.67 -4.13 -3.90
CA VAL A 85 -7.57 -4.98 -4.71
C VAL A 85 -7.98 -4.28 -6.00
N LEU A 86 -8.27 -2.98 -5.97
CA LEU A 86 -8.65 -2.20 -7.16
C LEU A 86 -7.50 -2.10 -8.17
N VAL A 87 -6.27 -1.86 -7.69
CA VAL A 87 -5.08 -1.83 -8.57
C VAL A 87 -4.80 -3.23 -9.12
N LEU A 88 -4.83 -4.28 -8.28
CA LEU A 88 -4.61 -5.65 -8.72
C LEU A 88 -5.69 -6.15 -9.70
N ALA A 89 -6.91 -5.64 -9.62
CA ALA A 89 -7.98 -5.92 -10.58
C ALA A 89 -7.67 -5.40 -11.99
N ARG A 90 -6.78 -4.42 -12.13
CA ARG A 90 -6.28 -3.94 -13.43
C ARG A 90 -5.28 -4.90 -14.06
N GLY A 91 -4.54 -5.64 -13.24
CA GLY A 91 -3.58 -6.66 -13.66
C GLY A 91 -2.42 -6.79 -12.68
N PRO A 92 -1.79 -7.96 -12.62
CA PRO A 92 -0.65 -8.18 -11.73
C PRO A 92 0.58 -7.34 -12.13
N GLN A 93 0.74 -7.02 -13.41
CA GLN A 93 1.83 -6.14 -13.88
C GLN A 93 1.61 -4.70 -13.41
N ASP A 94 0.38 -4.18 -13.56
CA ASP A 94 0.03 -2.85 -13.06
C ASP A 94 0.24 -2.78 -11.54
N PHE A 95 -0.21 -3.79 -10.80
CA PHE A 95 -0.03 -3.86 -9.36
C PHE A 95 1.46 -3.81 -8.96
N ALA A 96 2.29 -4.63 -9.59
CA ALA A 96 3.72 -4.68 -9.30
C ALA A 96 4.42 -3.35 -9.66
N SER A 97 4.14 -2.80 -10.84
CA SER A 97 4.75 -1.55 -11.30
C SER A 97 4.33 -0.36 -10.45
N VAL A 98 3.03 -0.23 -10.15
CA VAL A 98 2.52 0.86 -9.31
C VAL A 98 3.07 0.73 -7.89
N SER A 99 3.12 -0.48 -7.32
CA SER A 99 3.71 -0.69 -5.99
C SER A 99 5.18 -0.27 -5.95
N LEU A 100 5.97 -0.70 -6.93
CA LEU A 100 7.39 -0.37 -7.00
C LEU A 100 7.63 1.13 -7.18
N VAL A 101 6.93 1.75 -8.14
CA VAL A 101 7.07 3.18 -8.42
C VAL A 101 6.63 3.99 -7.20
N SER A 102 5.50 3.64 -6.58
CA SER A 102 5.02 4.33 -5.38
C SER A 102 5.99 4.22 -4.22
N LEU A 103 6.52 3.02 -3.96
CA LEU A 103 7.54 2.79 -2.94
C LEU A 103 8.78 3.67 -3.16
N LEU A 104 9.31 3.67 -4.38
CA LEU A 104 10.52 4.43 -4.71
C LEU A 104 10.28 5.94 -4.68
N VAL A 105 9.20 6.41 -5.30
CA VAL A 105 8.90 7.85 -5.39
C VAL A 105 8.57 8.43 -4.01
N SER A 106 7.69 7.77 -3.25
CA SER A 106 7.35 8.23 -1.90
C SER A 106 8.55 8.15 -0.95
N GLY A 107 9.30 7.05 -1.01
CA GLY A 107 10.48 6.86 -0.17
C GLY A 107 11.59 7.87 -0.47
N LEU A 108 11.88 8.14 -1.75
CA LEU A 108 12.81 9.19 -2.16
C LEU A 108 12.30 10.57 -1.79
N GLY A 109 10.99 10.83 -1.95
CA GLY A 109 10.36 12.09 -1.53
C GLY A 109 10.56 12.35 -0.05
N VAL A 110 10.26 11.36 0.79
CA VAL A 110 10.49 11.44 2.24
C VAL A 110 11.99 11.58 2.55
N TRP A 111 12.85 10.83 1.88
CA TRP A 111 14.29 10.93 2.10
C TRP A 111 14.86 12.31 1.77
N LEU A 112 14.36 12.94 0.70
CA LEU A 112 14.82 14.28 0.26
C LEU A 112 14.23 15.40 1.12
N PHE A 113 12.91 15.34 1.41
CA PHE A 113 12.14 16.47 1.94
C PHE A 113 11.68 16.26 3.38
N GLY A 114 11.81 15.08 3.95
CA GLY A 114 11.42 14.78 5.33
C GLY A 114 12.21 15.61 6.35
N GLY A 115 11.64 15.78 7.55
CA GLY A 115 12.26 16.51 8.65
C GLY A 115 13.60 15.89 9.07
N SER A 116 14.57 16.73 9.45
CA SER A 116 15.82 16.23 10.04
C SER A 116 15.53 15.59 11.40
N ASN A 117 16.25 14.50 11.72
CA ASN A 117 16.10 13.76 12.97
C ASN A 117 14.71 13.09 13.15
N THR A 118 14.01 12.84 12.04
CA THR A 118 12.78 12.05 12.05
C THR A 118 13.02 10.67 11.45
N VAL A 119 12.14 9.73 11.78
CA VAL A 119 12.10 8.41 11.16
C VAL A 119 10.71 8.21 10.57
N HIS A 120 10.66 7.86 9.29
CA HIS A 120 9.40 7.65 8.57
C HIS A 120 9.25 6.19 8.17
N LEU A 121 8.07 5.65 8.41
CA LEU A 121 7.75 4.24 8.13
C LEU A 121 6.25 4.09 7.88
N GLY A 122 5.84 2.95 7.33
CA GLY A 122 4.44 2.65 7.04
C GLY A 122 4.14 2.49 5.56
N ALA A 123 3.07 1.76 5.26
CA ALA A 123 2.61 1.48 3.91
C ALA A 123 1.95 2.69 3.22
N SER A 124 1.73 3.80 3.93
CA SER A 124 0.97 4.97 3.46
C SER A 124 1.49 5.53 2.13
N GLY A 125 2.80 5.61 1.92
CA GLY A 125 3.37 6.07 0.65
C GLY A 125 2.94 5.23 -0.55
N VAL A 126 2.88 3.90 -0.40
CA VAL A 126 2.39 2.99 -1.43
C VAL A 126 0.87 3.13 -1.61
N ILE A 127 0.13 3.27 -0.52
CA ILE A 127 -1.33 3.46 -0.53
C ILE A 127 -1.71 4.74 -1.27
N PHE A 128 -1.01 5.85 -1.01
CA PHE A 128 -1.23 7.11 -1.75
C PHE A 128 -0.83 6.99 -3.22
N GLY A 129 0.19 6.22 -3.54
CA GLY A 129 0.53 5.88 -4.91
C GLY A 129 -0.59 5.10 -5.62
N TYR A 130 -1.23 4.14 -4.96
CA TYR A 130 -2.40 3.44 -5.49
C TYR A 130 -3.57 4.39 -5.74
N LEU A 131 -3.85 5.29 -4.79
CA LEU A 131 -4.87 6.31 -4.93
C LEU A 131 -4.59 7.22 -6.14
N GLY A 132 -3.38 7.75 -6.25
CA GLY A 132 -2.95 8.61 -7.35
C GLY A 132 -3.06 7.91 -8.72
N TYR A 133 -2.63 6.64 -8.80
CA TYR A 133 -2.78 5.84 -10.00
C TYR A 133 -4.25 5.65 -10.41
N LEU A 134 -5.12 5.31 -9.46
CA LEU A 134 -6.55 5.09 -9.75
C LEU A 134 -7.25 6.39 -10.15
N LEU A 135 -6.91 7.53 -9.54
CA LEU A 135 -7.42 8.85 -9.91
C LEU A 135 -6.99 9.24 -11.32
N ALA A 136 -5.69 9.15 -11.61
CA ALA A 136 -5.14 9.50 -12.92
C ALA A 136 -5.78 8.62 -14.00
N ARG A 137 -5.84 7.32 -13.77
CA ARG A 137 -6.44 6.39 -14.71
C ARG A 137 -7.93 6.63 -14.90
N GLY A 138 -8.69 6.89 -13.83
CA GLY A 138 -10.10 7.25 -13.89
C GLY A 138 -10.35 8.51 -14.74
N TYR A 139 -9.48 9.49 -14.62
CA TYR A 139 -9.52 10.71 -15.42
C TYR A 139 -9.27 10.42 -16.91
N TYR A 140 -8.20 9.69 -17.26
CA TYR A 140 -7.88 9.35 -18.65
C TYR A 140 -8.91 8.42 -19.31
N GLU A 141 -9.45 7.46 -18.58
CA GLU A 141 -10.48 6.53 -19.06
C GLU A 141 -11.89 7.17 -19.06
N ARG A 142 -12.04 8.42 -18.57
CA ARG A 142 -13.32 9.12 -18.36
C ARG A 142 -14.33 8.28 -17.58
N SER A 143 -13.84 7.47 -16.64
CA SER A 143 -14.65 6.57 -15.83
C SER A 143 -15.09 7.24 -14.54
N LEU A 144 -16.31 7.76 -14.50
CA LEU A 144 -16.89 8.35 -13.29
C LEU A 144 -16.89 7.38 -12.09
N ARG A 145 -17.01 6.05 -12.33
CA ARG A 145 -16.95 5.04 -11.28
C ARG A 145 -15.56 4.98 -10.63
N SER A 146 -14.50 4.98 -11.44
CA SER A 146 -13.11 4.95 -10.93
C SER A 146 -12.77 6.24 -10.19
N ILE A 147 -13.19 7.39 -10.69
CA ILE A 147 -13.02 8.69 -10.04
C ILE A 147 -13.79 8.71 -8.71
N GLY A 148 -15.06 8.29 -8.70
CA GLY A 148 -15.88 8.27 -7.49
C GLY A 148 -15.29 7.39 -6.40
N LEU A 149 -14.84 6.17 -6.72
CA LEU A 149 -14.19 5.27 -5.76
C LEU A 149 -12.90 5.87 -5.20
N ALA A 150 -12.10 6.52 -6.03
CA ALA A 150 -10.87 7.16 -5.59
C ALA A 150 -11.14 8.40 -4.72
N LEU A 151 -12.17 9.21 -5.03
CA LEU A 151 -12.57 10.34 -4.19
C LEU A 151 -13.13 9.87 -2.84
N ILE A 152 -13.91 8.80 -2.81
CA ILE A 152 -14.37 8.18 -1.55
C ILE A 152 -13.17 7.75 -0.72
N ALA A 153 -12.21 7.06 -1.31
CA ALA A 153 -11.00 6.65 -0.62
C ALA A 153 -10.21 7.87 -0.11
N PHE A 154 -10.05 8.92 -0.92
CA PHE A 154 -9.40 10.16 -0.51
C PHE A 154 -10.11 10.84 0.68
N PHE A 155 -11.45 10.91 0.64
CA PHE A 155 -12.23 11.53 1.72
C PHE A 155 -12.06 10.80 3.06
N PHE A 156 -12.10 9.46 3.03
CA PHE A 156 -11.95 8.66 4.25
C PHE A 156 -10.52 8.59 4.78
N TYR A 157 -9.51 8.72 3.91
CA TYR A 157 -8.11 8.52 4.29
C TYR A 157 -7.24 9.77 4.15
N GLY A 158 -7.69 10.81 3.45
CA GLY A 158 -6.97 12.06 3.30
C GLY A 158 -6.83 12.85 4.61
N SER A 159 -7.72 12.61 5.58
CA SER A 159 -7.64 13.21 6.92
C SER A 159 -6.62 12.52 7.85
N MET A 160 -5.97 11.45 7.39
CA MET A 160 -4.96 10.71 8.16
C MET A 160 -3.52 11.13 7.80
N ILE A 161 -3.39 12.19 7.01
CA ILE A 161 -2.15 12.91 6.70
C ILE A 161 -2.04 14.10 7.67
#